data_87585d97afaa921d801a87f8e60780fd
#
_entry.id   87585d97afaa921d801a87f8e60780fd
#
_cell.length_a   1.000
_cell.length_b   1.000
_cell.length_c   1.000
_cell.angle_alpha   90.00
_cell.angle_beta   90.00
_cell.angle_gamma   90.00
#
_symmetry.space_group_name_H-M   'P 1'
#
loop_
_entity.id
_entity.type
_entity.pdbx_description
1 polymer ?
#
loop_
_entity_poly.entity_id
_entity_poly.type
_entity_poly.pdbx_seq_one_letter_code
_entity_poly.pdbx_strand_id
1 'polypeptide(L)'
;MIHTICIVDDHLLIAKAISSIIGQFENYRVLFECENGQALVEKLGQPKNVPDIVLLDISMPIMDGFATASWLREHYPGVLVMALTMQGDDESLIKMIRSGAQGYLHKNVHPAELSRALDMILLKGFYYPDWATSRVLHNVASGNDHNQTGIQLSEREKEFLKYSCSELTYKEIGEKMYCSARTVESYRDALFEKLGVKTRVALALYAVKIGIHKL
;
A
#
# COMPACT_ATOMS: atom_id res chain seq x y z
N MET A 1 5.88 29.17 -12.51
CA MET A 1 5.98 28.98 -11.03
C MET A 1 6.89 27.76 -10.83
N ILE A 2 7.85 27.83 -9.91
CA ILE A 2 8.74 26.68 -9.66
C ILE A 2 8.11 25.84 -8.57
N HIS A 3 7.85 24.57 -8.88
CA HIS A 3 7.33 23.60 -7.91
C HIS A 3 8.47 22.89 -7.18
N THR A 4 8.23 22.62 -5.92
CA THR A 4 9.24 22.08 -5.01
C THR A 4 9.00 20.59 -4.75
N ILE A 5 10.09 19.81 -4.78
CA ILE A 5 10.05 18.36 -4.65
C ILE A 5 10.97 17.94 -3.51
N CYS A 6 10.51 16.98 -2.70
CA CYS A 6 11.35 16.20 -1.81
C CYS A 6 11.46 14.76 -2.35
N ILE A 7 12.64 14.17 -2.26
CA ILE A 7 12.88 12.76 -2.61
C ILE A 7 13.15 11.99 -1.33
N VAL A 8 12.42 10.88 -1.12
CA VAL A 8 12.58 10.00 0.04
C VAL A 8 12.87 8.60 -0.46
N ASP A 9 14.13 8.16 -0.34
CA ASP A 9 14.63 6.90 -0.89
C ASP A 9 15.91 6.50 -0.14
N ASP A 10 15.98 5.29 0.39
CA ASP A 10 17.14 4.77 1.09
C ASP A 10 18.32 4.40 0.15
N HIS A 11 18.05 4.34 -1.16
CA HIS A 11 19.06 4.14 -2.20
C HIS A 11 19.65 5.47 -2.66
N LEU A 12 20.68 5.95 -1.97
CA LEU A 12 21.31 7.26 -2.21
C LEU A 12 21.64 7.53 -3.69
N LEU A 13 22.14 6.53 -4.44
CA LEU A 13 22.45 6.69 -5.85
C LEU A 13 21.23 6.94 -6.71
N ILE A 14 20.10 6.28 -6.40
CA ILE A 14 18.82 6.47 -7.10
C ILE A 14 18.28 7.86 -6.78
N ALA A 15 18.27 8.26 -5.51
CA ALA A 15 17.83 9.59 -5.09
C ALA A 15 18.62 10.69 -5.83
N LYS A 16 19.95 10.56 -5.91
CA LYS A 16 20.82 11.50 -6.62
C LYS A 16 20.56 11.52 -8.12
N ALA A 17 20.34 10.36 -8.75
CA ALA A 17 20.02 10.28 -10.17
C ALA A 17 18.68 10.98 -10.47
N ILE A 18 17.63 10.71 -9.69
CA ILE A 18 16.33 11.35 -9.83
C ILE A 18 16.45 12.87 -9.59
N SER A 19 17.19 13.29 -8.56
CA SER A 19 17.46 14.70 -8.27
C SER A 19 18.14 15.41 -9.44
N SER A 20 19.13 14.76 -10.07
CA SER A 20 19.82 15.29 -11.25
C SER A 20 18.89 15.40 -12.46
N ILE A 21 18.01 14.43 -12.69
CA ILE A 21 17.01 14.46 -13.76
C ILE A 21 16.02 15.62 -13.53
N ILE A 22 15.48 15.75 -12.31
CA ILE A 22 14.57 16.85 -11.98
C ILE A 22 15.22 18.20 -12.11
N GLY A 23 16.52 18.31 -11.81
CA GLY A 23 17.30 19.54 -12.01
C GLY A 23 17.40 20.02 -13.46
N GLN A 24 17.05 19.16 -14.45
CA GLN A 24 16.96 19.53 -15.86
C GLN A 24 15.57 20.06 -16.26
N PHE A 25 14.59 19.99 -15.38
CA PHE A 25 13.24 20.45 -15.66
C PHE A 25 13.07 21.89 -15.18
N GLU A 26 12.68 22.80 -16.07
CA GLU A 26 12.60 24.24 -15.80
C GLU A 26 11.64 24.62 -14.67
N ASN A 27 10.57 23.83 -14.48
CA ASN A 27 9.49 24.13 -13.54
C ASN A 27 9.61 23.45 -12.18
N TYR A 28 10.68 22.72 -11.92
CA TYR A 28 10.84 21.90 -10.72
C TYR A 28 12.17 22.15 -10.02
N ARG A 29 12.16 22.02 -8.70
CA ARG A 29 13.36 22.11 -7.87
C ARG A 29 13.28 21.11 -6.72
N VAL A 30 14.33 20.31 -6.56
CA VAL A 30 14.48 19.47 -5.36
C VAL A 30 14.89 20.34 -4.18
N LEU A 31 14.10 20.31 -3.09
CA LEU A 31 14.42 21.03 -1.84
C LEU A 31 15.49 20.25 -1.06
N PHE A 32 15.27 18.94 -0.89
CA PHE A 32 16.15 18.06 -0.17
C PHE A 32 15.82 16.59 -0.46
N GLU A 33 16.72 15.71 -0.02
CA GLU A 33 16.59 14.27 -0.06
C GLU A 33 16.59 13.72 1.36
N CYS A 34 15.89 12.60 1.60
CA CYS A 34 15.83 11.87 2.85
C CYS A 34 16.01 10.39 2.58
N GLU A 35 16.56 9.66 3.54
CA GLU A 35 16.79 8.21 3.43
C GLU A 35 15.61 7.35 3.92
N ASN A 36 14.63 7.95 4.59
CA ASN A 36 13.44 7.27 5.11
C ASN A 36 12.37 8.27 5.54
N GLY A 37 11.17 7.78 5.87
CA GLY A 37 10.05 8.61 6.29
C GLY A 37 10.29 9.39 7.58
N GLN A 38 11.02 8.82 8.54
CA GLN A 38 11.33 9.50 9.79
C GLN A 38 12.18 10.77 9.57
N ALA A 39 13.20 10.68 8.70
CA ALA A 39 14.02 11.82 8.33
C ALA A 39 13.20 12.91 7.59
N LEU A 40 12.20 12.53 6.81
CA LEU A 40 11.27 13.47 6.21
C LEU A 40 10.44 14.20 7.28
N VAL A 41 9.83 13.46 8.22
CA VAL A 41 9.03 14.03 9.32
C VAL A 41 9.82 15.10 10.07
N GLU A 42 11.07 14.81 10.43
CA GLU A 42 11.96 15.74 11.14
C GLU A 42 12.22 17.03 10.34
N LYS A 43 12.45 16.90 9.02
CA LYS A 43 12.69 18.06 8.14
C LYS A 43 11.45 18.92 7.92
N LEU A 44 10.26 18.30 7.84
CA LEU A 44 8.99 19.02 7.66
C LEU A 44 8.57 19.84 8.87
N GLY A 45 9.15 19.63 10.04
CA GLY A 45 8.95 20.49 11.20
C GLY A 45 9.32 21.97 10.98
N GLN A 46 10.01 22.29 9.86
CA GLN A 46 10.29 23.67 9.45
C GLN A 46 9.39 24.07 8.26
N PRO A 47 8.55 25.12 8.36
CA PRO A 47 7.58 25.50 7.31
C PRO A 47 8.20 25.71 5.92
N LYS A 48 9.45 26.21 5.85
CA LYS A 48 10.17 26.41 4.59
C LYS A 48 10.54 25.11 3.84
N ASN A 49 10.43 23.97 4.53
CA ASN A 49 10.77 22.66 4.00
C ASN A 49 9.54 21.89 3.49
N VAL A 50 8.34 22.45 3.51
CA VAL A 50 7.14 21.77 3.00
C VAL A 50 7.17 21.82 1.46
N PRO A 51 7.29 20.66 0.78
CA PRO A 51 7.31 20.59 -0.68
C PRO A 51 5.90 20.57 -1.27
N ASP A 52 5.78 20.83 -2.57
CA ASP A 52 4.54 20.59 -3.31
C ASP A 52 4.33 19.10 -3.58
N ILE A 53 5.44 18.36 -3.86
CA ILE A 53 5.41 16.93 -4.18
C ILE A 53 6.47 16.19 -3.35
N VAL A 54 6.12 15.02 -2.85
CA VAL A 54 7.04 14.03 -2.29
C VAL A 54 7.14 12.85 -3.25
N LEU A 55 8.34 12.60 -3.79
CA LEU A 55 8.68 11.35 -4.47
C LEU A 55 9.12 10.35 -3.41
N LEU A 56 8.37 9.28 -3.23
CA LEU A 56 8.44 8.42 -2.06
C LEU A 56 8.73 6.98 -2.46
N ASP A 57 9.87 6.45 -2.06
CA ASP A 57 10.11 5.01 -2.13
C ASP A 57 9.17 4.23 -1.20
N ILE A 58 8.81 3.03 -1.60
CA ILE A 58 7.91 2.16 -0.83
C ILE A 58 8.68 1.42 0.26
N SER A 59 9.85 0.87 -0.07
CA SER A 59 10.60 -0.06 0.78
C SER A 59 11.79 0.63 1.42
N MET A 60 11.60 1.20 2.60
CA MET A 60 12.65 1.90 3.34
C MET A 60 12.71 1.41 4.79
N PRO A 61 13.89 1.50 5.45
CA PRO A 61 14.03 1.19 6.86
C PRO A 61 13.38 2.26 7.74
N ILE A 62 13.16 1.94 9.03
CA ILE A 62 12.67 2.82 10.10
C ILE A 62 11.20 3.21 9.90
N MET A 63 10.89 3.94 8.83
CA MET A 63 9.53 4.35 8.43
C MET A 63 9.38 4.17 6.92
N ASP A 64 8.60 3.17 6.53
CA ASP A 64 8.37 2.79 5.14
C ASP A 64 7.50 3.80 4.37
N GLY A 65 7.36 3.61 3.06
CA GLY A 65 6.57 4.50 2.22
C GLY A 65 5.07 4.51 2.58
N PHE A 66 4.52 3.39 3.04
CA PHE A 66 3.11 3.32 3.41
C PHE A 66 2.80 4.15 4.67
N ALA A 67 3.63 3.99 5.70
CA ALA A 67 3.52 4.77 6.93
C ALA A 67 3.76 6.27 6.66
N THR A 68 4.74 6.58 5.80
CA THR A 68 5.08 7.95 5.42
C THR A 68 3.93 8.62 4.66
N ALA A 69 3.33 7.94 3.68
CA ALA A 69 2.19 8.47 2.93
C ALA A 69 0.97 8.71 3.83
N SER A 70 0.67 7.77 4.75
CA SER A 70 -0.42 7.92 5.71
C SER A 70 -0.19 9.12 6.63
N TRP A 71 1.02 9.28 7.12
CA TRP A 71 1.38 10.42 7.98
C TRP A 71 1.27 11.75 7.24
N LEU A 72 1.77 11.82 5.98
CA LEU A 72 1.63 13.03 5.15
C LEU A 72 0.18 13.40 4.89
N ARG A 73 -0.68 12.42 4.59
CA ARG A 73 -2.12 12.64 4.39
C ARG A 73 -2.78 13.28 5.62
N GLU A 74 -2.38 12.90 6.83
CA GLU A 74 -2.94 13.40 8.07
C GLU A 74 -2.41 14.79 8.46
N HIS A 75 -1.10 15.03 8.26
CA HIS A 75 -0.44 16.23 8.76
C HIS A 75 -0.20 17.29 7.68
N TYR A 76 -0.07 16.89 6.42
CA TYR A 76 0.21 17.76 5.27
C TYR A 76 -0.68 17.41 4.06
N PRO A 77 -2.02 17.53 4.16
CA PRO A 77 -2.95 17.08 3.11
C PRO A 77 -2.79 17.85 1.78
N GLY A 78 -2.10 18.99 1.78
CA GLY A 78 -1.79 19.75 0.56
C GLY A 78 -0.55 19.27 -0.18
N VAL A 79 0.24 18.36 0.41
CA VAL A 79 1.44 17.79 -0.23
C VAL A 79 1.03 16.58 -1.06
N LEU A 80 1.37 16.59 -2.34
CA LEU A 80 1.10 15.46 -3.24
C LEU A 80 2.17 14.38 -3.08
N VAL A 81 1.74 13.14 -2.96
CA VAL A 81 2.64 11.98 -2.78
C VAL A 81 2.63 11.12 -4.04
N MET A 82 3.79 11.00 -4.69
CA MET A 82 4.02 10.08 -5.81
C MET A 82 4.93 8.94 -5.36
N ALA A 83 4.39 7.74 -5.30
CA ALA A 83 5.16 6.56 -4.96
C ALA A 83 6.10 6.18 -6.09
N LEU A 84 7.34 5.83 -5.74
CA LEU A 84 8.33 5.25 -6.64
C LEU A 84 8.60 3.80 -6.23
N THR A 85 8.68 2.89 -7.19
CA THR A 85 8.92 1.48 -6.92
C THR A 85 9.86 0.85 -7.94
N MET A 86 10.62 -0.15 -7.52
CA MET A 86 11.38 -1.02 -8.44
C MET A 86 10.51 -2.13 -9.03
N GLN A 87 9.47 -2.56 -8.31
CA GLN A 87 8.56 -3.63 -8.72
C GLN A 87 7.11 -3.18 -8.53
N GLY A 88 6.29 -3.35 -9.56
CA GLY A 88 4.86 -3.00 -9.53
C GLY A 88 4.00 -4.23 -9.32
N ASP A 89 3.75 -4.61 -8.08
CA ASP A 89 2.71 -5.58 -7.75
C ASP A 89 1.39 -4.87 -7.37
N ASP A 90 0.28 -5.59 -7.56
CA ASP A 90 -1.06 -5.04 -7.35
C ASP A 90 -1.35 -4.71 -5.88
N GLU A 91 -0.77 -5.48 -4.96
CA GLU A 91 -0.97 -5.30 -3.52
C GLU A 91 -0.31 -4.00 -3.03
N SER A 92 0.94 -3.78 -3.41
CA SER A 92 1.68 -2.55 -3.09
C SER A 92 1.02 -1.31 -3.70
N LEU A 93 0.55 -1.39 -4.94
CA LEU A 93 -0.18 -0.30 -5.60
C LEU A 93 -1.45 0.08 -4.81
N ILE A 94 -2.32 -0.90 -4.51
CA ILE A 94 -3.57 -0.67 -3.80
C ILE A 94 -3.29 -0.14 -2.38
N LYS A 95 -2.31 -0.70 -1.70
CA LYS A 95 -1.91 -0.27 -0.36
C LYS A 95 -1.40 1.18 -0.37
N MET A 96 -0.60 1.57 -1.37
CA MET A 96 -0.12 2.96 -1.51
C MET A 96 -1.27 3.94 -1.76
N ILE A 97 -2.22 3.60 -2.63
CA ILE A 97 -3.41 4.44 -2.86
C ILE A 97 -4.20 4.61 -1.55
N ARG A 98 -4.42 3.54 -0.79
CA ARG A 98 -5.12 3.58 0.51
C ARG A 98 -4.35 4.38 1.56
N SER A 99 -3.03 4.34 1.53
CA SER A 99 -2.17 5.15 2.40
C SER A 99 -2.20 6.64 2.06
N GLY A 100 -2.76 7.01 0.89
CA GLY A 100 -2.94 8.40 0.50
C GLY A 100 -1.99 8.90 -0.58
N ALA A 101 -1.26 8.01 -1.27
CA ALA A 101 -0.50 8.42 -2.44
C ALA A 101 -1.44 8.76 -3.60
N GLN A 102 -1.21 9.89 -4.25
CA GLN A 102 -1.94 10.35 -5.43
C GLN A 102 -1.25 9.97 -6.74
N GLY A 103 -0.02 9.46 -6.69
CA GLY A 103 0.70 9.02 -7.86
C GLY A 103 1.51 7.74 -7.63
N TYR A 104 1.79 7.03 -8.74
CA TYR A 104 2.56 5.80 -8.72
C TYR A 104 3.39 5.67 -9.99
N LEU A 105 4.70 5.43 -9.85
CA LEU A 105 5.64 5.28 -10.96
C LEU A 105 6.67 4.18 -10.67
N HIS A 106 7.18 3.56 -11.73
CA HIS A 106 8.38 2.75 -11.63
C HIS A 106 9.65 3.63 -11.58
N LYS A 107 10.64 3.24 -10.78
CA LYS A 107 11.95 3.95 -10.72
C LYS A 107 12.75 3.88 -12.02
N ASN A 108 12.41 2.96 -12.94
CA ASN A 108 13.06 2.78 -14.24
C ASN A 108 12.36 3.49 -15.40
N VAL A 109 11.45 4.41 -15.13
CA VAL A 109 10.78 5.18 -16.19
C VAL A 109 11.74 6.13 -16.90
N HIS A 110 11.42 6.43 -18.16
CA HIS A 110 12.15 7.43 -18.91
C HIS A 110 11.97 8.84 -18.30
N PRO A 111 12.99 9.73 -18.29
CA PRO A 111 12.87 11.08 -17.76
C PRO A 111 11.66 11.87 -18.27
N ALA A 112 11.31 11.73 -19.56
CA ALA A 112 10.12 12.37 -20.13
C ALA A 112 8.80 11.90 -19.48
N GLU A 113 8.71 10.65 -19.07
CA GLU A 113 7.55 10.13 -18.36
C GLU A 113 7.49 10.67 -16.93
N LEU A 114 8.63 10.77 -16.24
CA LEU A 114 8.70 11.43 -14.93
C LEU A 114 8.23 12.88 -15.01
N SER A 115 8.71 13.66 -15.98
CA SER A 115 8.24 15.03 -16.19
C SER A 115 6.74 15.11 -16.41
N ARG A 116 6.21 14.27 -17.32
CA ARG A 116 4.75 14.19 -17.58
C ARG A 116 3.96 13.82 -16.33
N ALA A 117 4.45 12.89 -15.52
CA ALA A 117 3.78 12.47 -14.30
C ALA A 117 3.74 13.59 -13.27
N LEU A 118 4.82 14.37 -13.11
CA LEU A 118 4.87 15.53 -12.25
C LEU A 118 3.90 16.63 -12.70
N ASP A 119 3.83 16.91 -14.01
CA ASP A 119 2.87 17.89 -14.55
C ASP A 119 1.43 17.43 -14.31
N MET A 120 1.15 16.14 -14.53
CA MET A 120 -0.20 15.59 -14.39
C MET A 120 -0.67 15.51 -12.94
N ILE A 121 0.20 15.19 -11.99
CA ILE A 121 -0.20 15.15 -10.58
C ILE A 121 -0.52 16.55 -10.06
N LEU A 122 0.22 17.58 -10.50
CA LEU A 122 -0.08 18.98 -10.18
C LEU A 122 -1.37 19.48 -10.82
N LEU A 123 -1.60 19.10 -12.09
CA LEU A 123 -2.76 19.58 -12.85
C LEU A 123 -4.07 18.89 -12.43
N LYS A 124 -4.02 17.57 -12.24
CA LYS A 124 -5.21 16.74 -11.99
C LYS A 124 -5.38 16.31 -10.54
N GLY A 125 -4.33 16.46 -9.72
CA GLY A 125 -4.30 15.95 -8.36
C GLY A 125 -3.93 14.46 -8.26
N PHE A 126 -3.73 13.75 -9.40
CA PHE A 126 -3.31 12.35 -9.40
C PHE A 126 -2.58 11.97 -10.70
N TYR A 127 -1.76 10.92 -10.63
CA TYR A 127 -1.14 10.26 -11.78
C TYR A 127 -0.95 8.76 -11.52
N TYR A 128 -1.58 7.94 -12.36
CA TYR A 128 -1.35 6.49 -12.39
C TYR A 128 -1.12 6.05 -13.84
N PRO A 129 -0.05 5.27 -14.12
CA PRO A 129 0.15 4.70 -15.46
C PRO A 129 -1.04 3.81 -15.88
N ASP A 130 -1.23 3.61 -17.18
CA ASP A 130 -2.37 2.85 -17.71
C ASP A 130 -2.48 1.44 -17.13
N TRP A 131 -1.33 0.76 -16.91
CA TRP A 131 -1.31 -0.54 -16.29
C TRP A 131 -1.82 -0.51 -14.84
N ALA A 132 -1.49 0.53 -14.08
CA ALA A 132 -1.95 0.71 -12.70
C ALA A 132 -3.44 1.03 -12.67
N THR A 133 -3.90 1.91 -13.53
CA THR A 133 -5.32 2.27 -13.68
C THR A 133 -6.15 1.05 -14.06
N SER A 134 -5.70 0.24 -15.03
CA SER A 134 -6.38 -0.99 -15.45
C SER A 134 -6.48 -2.01 -14.31
N ARG A 135 -5.43 -2.15 -13.49
CA ARG A 135 -5.43 -3.05 -12.33
C ARG A 135 -6.37 -2.60 -11.22
N VAL A 136 -6.37 -1.30 -10.90
CA VAL A 136 -7.31 -0.74 -9.92
C VAL A 136 -8.75 -0.94 -10.38
N LEU A 137 -9.06 -0.64 -11.65
CA LEU A 137 -10.39 -0.83 -12.22
C LEU A 137 -10.78 -2.32 -12.22
N HIS A 138 -9.88 -3.22 -12.60
CA HIS A 138 -10.13 -4.67 -12.56
C HIS A 138 -10.42 -5.15 -11.13
N ASN A 139 -9.66 -4.70 -10.13
CA ASN A 139 -9.89 -5.05 -8.73
C ASN A 139 -11.24 -4.51 -8.21
N VAL A 140 -11.62 -3.30 -8.60
CA VAL A 140 -12.92 -2.70 -8.26
C VAL A 140 -14.06 -3.42 -8.99
N ALA A 141 -13.91 -3.70 -10.29
CA ALA A 141 -14.93 -4.35 -11.11
C ALA A 141 -15.12 -5.84 -10.76
N SER A 142 -14.05 -6.54 -10.39
CA SER A 142 -14.11 -7.95 -9.96
C SER A 142 -14.64 -8.14 -8.55
N GLY A 143 -14.98 -7.05 -7.85
CA GLY A 143 -15.42 -7.11 -6.45
C GLY A 143 -14.34 -7.65 -5.51
N ASN A 144 -13.09 -7.72 -5.99
CA ASN A 144 -11.93 -8.12 -5.21
C ASN A 144 -11.53 -7.02 -4.21
N ASP A 145 -12.50 -6.60 -3.42
CA ASP A 145 -12.26 -5.88 -2.19
C ASP A 145 -11.66 -6.85 -1.15
N HIS A 146 -10.52 -7.47 -1.54
CA HIS A 146 -9.80 -8.41 -0.69
C HIS A 146 -9.11 -7.74 0.51
N ASN A 147 -9.39 -6.45 0.78
CA ASN A 147 -8.86 -5.81 1.98
C ASN A 147 -9.75 -4.68 2.51
N GLN A 148 -10.94 -5.00 3.00
CA GLN A 148 -11.62 -4.12 3.95
C GLN A 148 -11.08 -4.21 5.38
N THR A 149 -10.14 -5.12 5.63
CA THR A 149 -9.40 -5.15 6.89
C THR A 149 -7.95 -5.49 6.54
N GLY A 150 -6.99 -4.75 7.04
CA GLY A 150 -5.56 -5.09 7.00
C GLY A 150 -5.22 -6.35 7.83
N ILE A 151 -6.05 -7.35 7.73
CA ILE A 151 -5.99 -8.61 8.50
C ILE A 151 -5.21 -9.61 7.65
N GLN A 152 -3.94 -9.75 7.95
CA GLN A 152 -3.13 -10.82 7.38
C GLN A 152 -3.57 -12.16 7.98
N LEU A 153 -4.10 -13.04 7.14
CA LEU A 153 -4.44 -14.41 7.50
C LEU A 153 -3.26 -15.32 7.18
N SER A 154 -2.83 -16.12 8.17
CA SER A 154 -1.88 -17.19 7.93
C SER A 154 -2.49 -18.30 7.07
N GLU A 155 -1.67 -19.12 6.42
CA GLU A 155 -2.16 -20.25 5.60
C GLU A 155 -3.03 -21.23 6.41
N ARG A 156 -2.72 -21.43 7.70
CA ARG A 156 -3.53 -22.24 8.60
C ARG A 156 -4.89 -21.61 8.92
N GLU A 157 -4.95 -20.29 9.08
CA GLU A 157 -6.22 -19.57 9.27
C GLU A 157 -7.08 -19.60 8.00
N LYS A 158 -6.47 -19.50 6.82
CA LYS A 158 -7.17 -19.66 5.54
C LYS A 158 -7.72 -21.07 5.36
N GLU A 159 -6.93 -22.08 5.72
CA GLU A 159 -7.33 -23.49 5.68
C GLU A 159 -8.53 -23.74 6.62
N PHE A 160 -8.48 -23.23 7.84
CA PHE A 160 -9.60 -23.32 8.78
C PHE A 160 -10.86 -22.59 8.26
N LEU A 161 -10.72 -21.37 7.70
CA LEU A 161 -11.83 -20.64 7.10
C LEU A 161 -12.51 -21.44 5.99
N LYS A 162 -11.73 -22.13 5.14
CA LYS A 162 -12.27 -23.02 4.10
C LYS A 162 -13.16 -24.10 4.69
N TYR A 163 -12.72 -24.76 5.77
CA TYR A 163 -13.52 -25.80 6.43
C TYR A 163 -14.66 -25.22 7.27
N SER A 164 -14.61 -23.97 7.69
CA SER A 164 -15.72 -23.32 8.39
C SER A 164 -16.98 -23.17 7.52
N CYS A 165 -16.84 -23.26 6.18
CA CYS A 165 -17.95 -23.24 5.22
C CYS A 165 -18.63 -24.62 5.04
N SER A 166 -18.17 -25.64 5.74
CA SER A 166 -18.74 -27.02 5.66
C SER A 166 -19.54 -27.37 6.93
N GLU A 167 -20.22 -28.50 6.92
CA GLU A 167 -20.93 -29.03 8.11
C GLU A 167 -20.03 -29.81 9.08
N LEU A 168 -18.71 -29.86 8.83
CA LEU A 168 -17.77 -30.58 9.66
C LEU A 168 -17.72 -30.03 11.10
N THR A 169 -17.67 -30.89 12.08
CA THR A 169 -17.38 -30.54 13.48
C THR A 169 -15.93 -30.08 13.64
N TYR A 170 -15.61 -29.35 14.71
CA TYR A 170 -14.22 -28.95 14.98
C TYR A 170 -13.26 -30.13 15.16
N LYS A 171 -13.76 -31.29 15.60
CA LYS A 171 -13.00 -32.53 15.67
C LYS A 171 -12.62 -33.02 14.26
N GLU A 172 -13.60 -33.11 13.36
CA GLU A 172 -13.39 -33.53 11.98
C GLU A 172 -12.53 -32.52 11.20
N ILE A 173 -12.68 -31.22 11.47
CA ILE A 173 -11.78 -30.21 10.92
C ILE A 173 -10.34 -30.44 11.41
N GLY A 174 -10.16 -30.76 12.70
CA GLY A 174 -8.86 -31.10 13.27
C GLY A 174 -8.20 -32.30 12.57
N GLU A 175 -9.00 -33.35 12.29
CA GLU A 175 -8.52 -34.51 11.53
C GLU A 175 -8.05 -34.09 10.11
N LYS A 176 -8.80 -33.24 9.42
CA LYS A 176 -8.43 -32.75 8.08
C LYS A 176 -7.22 -31.81 8.08
N MET A 177 -7.07 -31.01 9.11
CA MET A 177 -5.94 -30.09 9.29
C MET A 177 -4.73 -30.75 9.99
N TYR A 178 -4.80 -32.04 10.28
CA TYR A 178 -3.75 -32.78 11.02
C TYR A 178 -3.39 -32.11 12.35
N CYS A 179 -4.39 -31.69 13.13
CA CYS A 179 -4.20 -31.07 14.43
C CYS A 179 -5.32 -31.45 15.42
N SER A 180 -5.16 -31.08 16.69
CA SER A 180 -6.17 -31.34 17.70
C SER A 180 -7.41 -30.45 17.55
N ALA A 181 -8.58 -30.92 18.02
CA ALA A 181 -9.80 -30.09 18.08
C ALA A 181 -9.55 -28.79 18.87
N ARG A 182 -8.76 -28.84 19.93
CA ARG A 182 -8.38 -27.65 20.73
C ARG A 182 -7.58 -26.63 19.90
N THR A 183 -6.71 -27.12 19.00
CA THR A 183 -5.97 -26.24 18.08
C THR A 183 -6.91 -25.57 17.10
N VAL A 184 -7.92 -26.27 16.58
CA VAL A 184 -8.97 -25.72 15.71
C VAL A 184 -9.79 -24.65 16.44
N GLU A 185 -10.15 -24.89 17.70
CA GLU A 185 -10.83 -23.88 18.53
C GLU A 185 -9.95 -22.63 18.75
N SER A 186 -8.64 -22.81 18.91
CA SER A 186 -7.72 -21.67 18.99
C SER A 186 -7.68 -20.85 17.70
N TYR A 187 -7.73 -21.47 16.52
CA TYR A 187 -7.87 -20.76 15.23
C TYR A 187 -9.21 -20.00 15.15
N ARG A 188 -10.32 -20.63 15.60
CA ARG A 188 -11.63 -19.98 15.67
C ARG A 188 -11.55 -18.71 16.52
N ASP A 189 -11.04 -18.83 17.75
CA ASP A 189 -11.01 -17.73 18.70
C ASP A 189 -10.13 -16.58 18.21
N ALA A 190 -8.95 -16.92 17.67
CA ALA A 190 -8.06 -15.94 17.06
C ALA A 190 -8.72 -15.21 15.88
N LEU A 191 -9.47 -15.92 15.03
CA LEU A 191 -10.20 -15.33 13.91
C LEU A 191 -11.41 -14.53 14.36
N PHE A 192 -12.10 -14.94 15.42
CA PHE A 192 -13.19 -14.14 16.00
C PHE A 192 -12.69 -12.77 16.46
N GLU A 193 -11.57 -12.73 17.17
CA GLU A 193 -10.92 -11.50 17.61
C GLU A 193 -10.42 -10.67 16.41
N LYS A 194 -9.68 -11.32 15.51
CA LYS A 194 -9.03 -10.71 14.36
C LYS A 194 -10.01 -10.10 13.35
N LEU A 195 -11.17 -10.76 13.16
CA LEU A 195 -12.22 -10.35 12.20
C LEU A 195 -13.37 -9.56 12.86
N GLY A 196 -13.38 -9.44 14.18
CA GLY A 196 -14.48 -8.79 14.91
C GLY A 196 -15.82 -9.53 14.80
N VAL A 197 -15.81 -10.85 14.59
CA VAL A 197 -17.00 -11.70 14.44
C VAL A 197 -17.17 -12.64 15.63
N LYS A 198 -18.37 -13.19 15.84
CA LYS A 198 -18.67 -14.02 17.02
C LYS A 198 -19.29 -15.38 16.67
N THR A 199 -19.47 -15.69 15.39
CA THR A 199 -20.15 -16.92 14.99
C THR A 199 -19.42 -17.61 13.83
N ARG A 200 -19.54 -18.95 13.75
CA ARG A 200 -18.99 -19.73 12.63
C ARG A 200 -19.63 -19.32 11.30
N VAL A 201 -20.91 -18.97 11.30
CA VAL A 201 -21.60 -18.49 10.11
C VAL A 201 -20.97 -17.21 9.59
N ALA A 202 -20.61 -16.28 10.49
CA ALA A 202 -19.92 -15.05 10.12
C ALA A 202 -18.50 -15.32 9.55
N LEU A 203 -17.78 -16.34 10.06
CA LEU A 203 -16.52 -16.79 9.46
C LEU A 203 -16.72 -17.37 8.06
N ALA A 204 -17.77 -18.18 7.87
CA ALA A 204 -18.10 -18.75 6.56
C ALA A 204 -18.47 -17.67 5.54
N LEU A 205 -19.31 -16.70 5.93
CA LEU A 205 -19.63 -15.54 5.09
C LEU A 205 -18.40 -14.71 4.74
N TYR A 206 -17.48 -14.55 5.70
CA TYR A 206 -16.21 -13.88 5.45
C TYR A 206 -15.33 -14.66 4.45
N ALA A 207 -15.24 -15.99 4.59
CA ALA A 207 -14.50 -16.86 3.66
C ALA A 207 -15.05 -16.80 2.23
N VAL A 208 -16.39 -16.73 2.08
CA VAL A 208 -17.04 -16.52 0.77
C VAL A 208 -16.72 -15.12 0.23
N LYS A 209 -16.82 -14.09 1.08
CA LYS A 209 -16.52 -12.69 0.71
C LYS A 209 -15.09 -12.51 0.19
N ILE A 210 -14.10 -13.19 0.79
CA ILE A 210 -12.70 -13.11 0.37
C ILE A 210 -12.29 -14.17 -0.66
N GLY A 211 -13.25 -14.94 -1.19
CA GLY A 211 -13.03 -15.89 -2.27
C GLY A 211 -12.32 -17.19 -1.87
N ILE A 212 -12.16 -17.48 -0.57
CA ILE A 212 -11.61 -18.76 -0.09
C ILE A 212 -12.59 -19.92 -0.36
N HIS A 213 -13.89 -19.66 -0.37
CA HIS A 213 -14.94 -20.61 -0.70
C HIS A 213 -15.91 -20.00 -1.72
N LYS A 214 -16.32 -20.81 -2.73
CA LYS A 214 -17.37 -20.44 -3.67
C LYS A 214 -18.65 -21.20 -3.31
N LEU A 215 -19.76 -20.53 -3.25
CA LEU A 215 -21.09 -21.13 -3.11
C LEU A 215 -21.46 -21.89 -4.38
#